data_e7aeb952062ef078ee8c65ccd16dee15
#
_entry.id   e7aeb952062ef078ee8c65ccd16dee15
#
_cell.length_a   1.000
_cell.length_b   1.000
_cell.length_c   1.000
_cell.angle_alpha   90.00
_cell.angle_beta   90.00
_cell.angle_gamma   90.00
#
_symmetry.space_group_name_H-M   'P 1'
#
loop_
_entity.id
_entity.type
_entity.pdbx_description
1 polymer ?
#
loop_
_entity_poly.entity_id
_entity_poly.type
_entity_poly.pdbx_seq_one_letter_code
_entity_poly.pdbx_strand_id
1 'polypeptide(L)'
;FYTQGDYGIWQCSRPCHHETYDNRKIVEKMVEAQGYTVAADGTLLAPQRAALKMTVPSELVPHCPKCGAPMTMNLRADSTFVEDDGWHKAASRYDDFIRRHQGMKVLFLELGVGYNTPGIIKYPFWQMTAGNPKAVYACINYRDAACPTELQNQAICIEGDFERL
;
A
#
# COMPACT_ATOMS: atom_id res chain seq x y z
N PHE A 1 -7.94 -3.50 0.44
CA PHE A 1 -7.36 -2.91 1.67
C PHE A 1 -5.83 -2.89 1.57
N TYR A 2 -5.19 -2.07 2.36
CA TYR A 2 -3.74 -1.84 2.28
C TYR A 2 -2.98 -2.83 3.17
N THR A 3 -2.62 -3.98 2.64
CA THR A 3 -1.94 -5.06 3.39
C THR A 3 -0.58 -4.62 3.95
N GLN A 4 0.10 -3.71 3.26
CA GLN A 4 1.41 -3.18 3.66
C GLN A 4 1.36 -1.77 4.27
N GLY A 5 0.16 -1.25 4.52
CA GLY A 5 -0.03 0.08 5.09
C GLY A 5 -0.23 1.17 4.05
N ASP A 6 -0.17 2.42 4.51
CA ASP A 6 -0.49 3.61 3.72
C ASP A 6 0.40 4.79 4.14
N TYR A 7 0.95 5.51 3.17
CA TYR A 7 1.69 6.76 3.40
C TYR A 7 0.80 7.90 3.92
N GLY A 8 -0.51 7.83 3.68
CA GLY A 8 -1.49 8.83 4.10
C GLY A 8 -1.88 8.76 5.59
N ILE A 9 -1.38 7.77 6.33
CA ILE A 9 -1.70 7.60 7.74
C ILE A 9 -0.46 7.39 8.61
N TRP A 10 -0.53 7.87 9.84
CA TRP A 10 0.49 7.68 10.87
C TRP A 10 0.03 6.71 11.95
N GLN A 11 1.02 6.07 12.58
CA GLN A 11 0.89 5.26 13.78
C GLN A 11 1.87 5.71 14.86
N CYS A 12 1.65 5.31 16.10
CA CYS A 12 2.65 5.47 17.16
C CYS A 12 3.90 4.62 16.84
N SER A 13 5.10 5.22 16.90
CA SER A 13 6.36 4.48 16.69
C SER A 13 6.63 3.38 17.73
N ARG A 14 5.94 3.45 18.86
CA ARG A 14 5.98 2.45 19.96
C ARG A 14 4.61 1.82 20.14
N PRO A 15 4.03 1.09 19.19
CA PRO A 15 2.61 0.75 19.10
C PRO A 15 1.89 0.64 20.44
N CYS A 16 1.63 1.79 21.11
CA CYS A 16 1.02 1.82 22.44
C CYS A 16 -0.51 1.63 22.39
N HIS A 17 -1.06 1.59 21.19
CA HIS A 17 -2.50 1.40 20.92
C HIS A 17 -2.67 1.02 19.44
N HIS A 18 -3.89 0.62 19.06
CA HIS A 18 -4.22 0.11 17.71
C HIS A 18 -4.95 1.14 16.84
N GLU A 19 -4.71 2.44 17.03
CA GLU A 19 -5.31 3.50 16.21
C GLU A 19 -4.27 4.07 15.26
N THR A 20 -4.73 4.43 14.05
CA THR A 20 -3.98 5.19 13.05
C THR A 20 -4.61 6.56 12.85
N TYR A 21 -3.86 7.49 12.26
CA TYR A 21 -4.24 8.90 12.16
C TYR A 21 -3.97 9.42 10.75
N ASP A 22 -4.97 10.06 10.12
CA ASP A 22 -4.80 10.77 8.87
C ASP A 22 -3.70 11.84 9.00
N ASN A 23 -2.81 11.91 8.02
CA ASN A 23 -1.66 12.79 8.08
C ASN A 23 -1.73 13.96 7.08
N ARG A 24 -2.68 13.96 6.16
CA ARG A 24 -2.74 14.87 5.02
C ARG A 24 -2.58 16.33 5.41
N LYS A 25 -3.39 16.82 6.35
CA LYS A 25 -3.37 18.24 6.77
C LYS A 25 -2.05 18.69 7.38
N ILE A 26 -1.37 17.79 8.09
CA ILE A 26 -0.08 18.14 8.71
C ILE A 26 1.03 18.07 7.66
N VAL A 27 1.00 17.07 6.78
CA VAL A 27 1.96 16.96 5.67
C VAL A 27 1.84 18.15 4.73
N GLU A 28 0.63 18.62 4.39
CA GLU A 28 0.40 19.85 3.62
C GLU A 28 1.11 21.04 4.29
N LYS A 29 0.93 21.25 5.59
CA LYS A 29 1.63 22.31 6.34
C LYS A 29 3.15 22.14 6.37
N MET A 30 3.64 20.88 6.44
CA MET A 30 5.08 20.62 6.40
C MET A 30 5.68 21.03 5.05
N VAL A 31 5.07 20.63 3.94
CA VAL A 31 5.58 20.97 2.59
C VAL A 31 5.47 22.47 2.31
N GLU A 32 4.39 23.12 2.78
CA GLU A 32 4.26 24.59 2.71
C GLU A 32 5.35 25.30 3.51
N ALA A 33 5.66 24.82 4.73
CA ALA A 33 6.74 25.36 5.55
C ALA A 33 8.13 25.21 4.89
N GLN A 34 8.29 24.18 4.04
CA GLN A 34 9.48 23.98 3.22
C GLN A 34 9.52 24.85 1.95
N GLY A 35 8.43 25.57 1.65
CA GLY A 35 8.35 26.51 0.53
C GLY A 35 7.60 25.98 -0.68
N TYR A 36 7.01 24.78 -0.63
CA TYR A 36 6.12 24.31 -1.69
C TYR A 36 4.76 24.99 -1.62
N THR A 37 4.07 25.04 -2.74
CA THR A 37 2.64 25.40 -2.80
C THR A 37 1.84 24.16 -3.12
N VAL A 38 0.78 23.92 -2.36
CA VAL A 38 -0.16 22.82 -2.62
C VAL A 38 -1.30 23.38 -3.49
N ALA A 39 -1.41 22.90 -4.73
CA ALA A 39 -2.50 23.26 -5.62
C ALA A 39 -3.84 22.63 -5.19
N ALA A 40 -4.96 23.12 -5.72
CA ALA A 40 -6.29 22.63 -5.37
C ALA A 40 -6.52 21.12 -5.67
N ASP A 41 -5.80 20.58 -6.64
CA ASP A 41 -5.80 19.15 -6.98
C ASP A 41 -4.82 18.31 -6.15
N GLY A 42 -4.09 18.93 -5.20
CA GLY A 42 -3.07 18.30 -4.36
C GLY A 42 -1.67 18.24 -4.99
N THR A 43 -1.48 18.78 -6.19
CA THR A 43 -0.16 18.83 -6.84
C THR A 43 0.77 19.76 -6.06
N LEU A 44 2.01 19.28 -5.80
CA LEU A 44 3.06 20.06 -5.17
C LEU A 44 3.80 20.91 -6.22
N LEU A 45 3.71 22.21 -6.11
CA LEU A 45 4.44 23.15 -6.95
C LEU A 45 5.73 23.54 -6.24
N ALA A 46 6.86 23.16 -6.82
CA ALA A 46 8.17 23.47 -6.27
C ALA A 46 8.49 24.97 -6.42
N PRO A 47 9.02 25.63 -5.37
CA PRO A 47 9.52 26.99 -5.46
C PRO A 47 10.84 27.01 -6.25
N GLN A 48 11.36 28.24 -6.52
CA GLN A 48 12.73 28.36 -7.00
C GLN A 48 13.68 27.67 -6.00
N ARG A 49 14.69 26.95 -6.49
CA ARG A 49 15.60 26.10 -5.69
C ARG A 49 16.22 26.82 -4.47
N ALA A 50 16.50 28.13 -4.58
CA ALA A 50 17.03 28.94 -3.50
C ALA A 50 16.05 29.22 -2.34
N ALA A 51 14.74 28.99 -2.54
CA ALA A 51 13.72 29.23 -1.53
C ALA A 51 13.30 27.96 -0.76
N LEU A 52 13.83 26.79 -1.12
CA LEU A 52 13.56 25.52 -0.43
C LEU A 52 14.24 25.48 0.94
N LYS A 53 13.45 25.19 1.97
CA LYS A 53 13.93 24.89 3.33
C LYS A 53 13.92 23.39 3.54
N MET A 54 15.05 22.84 3.99
CA MET A 54 15.19 21.41 4.27
C MET A 54 14.79 21.04 5.71
N THR A 55 14.01 21.88 6.36
CA THR A 55 13.56 21.70 7.75
C THR A 55 12.08 22.05 7.86
N VAL A 56 11.40 21.40 8.82
CA VAL A 56 10.04 21.74 9.23
C VAL A 56 10.03 22.28 10.66
N PRO A 57 9.12 23.20 11.00
CA PRO A 57 8.93 23.66 12.38
C PRO A 57 8.67 22.49 13.33
N SER A 58 9.22 22.55 14.55
CA SER A 58 9.12 21.47 15.54
C SER A 58 7.68 21.15 15.94
N GLU A 59 6.81 22.15 15.91
CA GLU A 59 5.38 22.00 16.21
C GLU A 59 4.60 21.20 15.17
N LEU A 60 5.17 21.02 13.97
CA LEU A 60 4.60 20.16 12.93
C LEU A 60 5.10 18.71 13.02
N VAL A 61 6.12 18.43 13.83
CA VAL A 61 6.61 17.05 14.03
C VAL A 61 5.56 16.28 14.83
N PRO A 62 4.96 15.21 14.27
CA PRO A 62 3.84 14.53 14.90
C PRO A 62 4.28 13.68 16.09
N HIS A 63 3.51 13.77 17.18
CA HIS A 63 3.67 12.96 18.37
C HIS A 63 2.38 12.21 18.69
N CYS A 64 2.52 11.02 19.22
CA CYS A 64 1.40 10.18 19.63
C CYS A 64 0.55 10.89 20.69
N PRO A 65 -0.76 11.07 20.49
CA PRO A 65 -1.62 11.77 21.44
C PRO A 65 -1.81 11.00 22.76
N LYS A 66 -1.46 9.70 22.79
CA LYS A 66 -1.61 8.87 24.00
C LYS A 66 -0.34 8.77 24.83
N CYS A 67 0.84 8.65 24.20
CA CYS A 67 2.09 8.44 24.95
C CYS A 67 3.17 9.48 24.67
N GLY A 68 2.95 10.44 23.77
CA GLY A 68 3.91 11.48 23.43
C GLY A 68 5.13 10.99 22.59
N ALA A 69 5.23 9.70 22.27
CA ALA A 69 6.30 9.20 21.41
C ALA A 69 6.18 9.77 19.98
N PRO A 70 7.27 9.88 19.21
CA PRO A 70 7.17 10.25 17.81
C PRO A 70 6.20 9.35 17.05
N MET A 71 5.55 9.88 16.03
CA MET A 71 4.78 9.07 15.09
C MET A 71 5.63 8.63 13.90
N THR A 72 5.24 7.56 13.25
CA THR A 72 5.81 7.07 12.00
C THR A 72 4.69 6.79 11.00
N MET A 73 5.02 6.67 9.72
CA MET A 73 4.05 6.21 8.73
C MET A 73 3.61 4.78 9.05
N ASN A 74 2.33 4.49 8.83
CA ASN A 74 1.80 3.14 8.99
C ASN A 74 2.22 2.28 7.79
N LEU A 75 3.45 1.80 7.83
CA LEU A 75 4.04 0.93 6.80
C LEU A 75 4.55 -0.36 7.44
N ARG A 76 4.28 -1.49 6.80
CA ARG A 76 4.72 -2.82 7.26
C ARG A 76 6.21 -3.03 6.95
N ALA A 77 7.07 -2.33 7.70
CA ALA A 77 8.51 -2.47 7.62
C ALA A 77 9.04 -3.52 8.62
N ASP A 78 8.35 -3.68 9.75
CA ASP A 78 8.73 -4.61 10.82
C ASP A 78 7.50 -5.04 11.65
N SER A 79 7.74 -5.62 12.83
CA SER A 79 6.70 -6.10 13.76
C SER A 79 5.93 -4.98 14.48
N THR A 80 6.27 -3.71 14.29
CA THR A 80 5.58 -2.58 14.92
C THR A 80 4.39 -2.08 14.11
N PHE A 81 4.09 -2.68 12.97
CA PHE A 81 2.97 -2.30 12.12
C PHE A 81 1.63 -2.41 12.86
N VAL A 82 0.87 -1.31 12.87
CA VAL A 82 -0.45 -1.27 13.51
C VAL A 82 -1.53 -1.63 12.50
N GLU A 83 -2.20 -2.74 12.78
CA GLU A 83 -3.45 -3.15 12.12
C GLU A 83 -4.61 -2.57 12.93
N ASP A 84 -5.20 -1.49 12.46
CA ASP A 84 -6.33 -0.85 13.12
C ASP A 84 -7.68 -1.56 12.81
N ASP A 85 -8.75 -1.10 13.42
CA ASP A 85 -10.09 -1.63 13.17
C ASP A 85 -10.52 -1.53 11.70
N GLY A 86 -10.08 -0.50 11.00
CA GLY A 86 -10.34 -0.29 9.57
C GLY A 86 -9.64 -1.36 8.73
N TRP A 87 -8.39 -1.63 9.04
CA TRP A 87 -7.59 -2.69 8.41
C TRP A 87 -8.25 -4.07 8.63
N HIS A 88 -8.60 -4.42 9.87
CA HIS A 88 -9.26 -5.70 10.19
C HIS A 88 -10.62 -5.87 9.50
N LYS A 89 -11.44 -4.82 9.45
CA LYS A 89 -12.71 -4.84 8.72
C LYS A 89 -12.51 -5.05 7.22
N ALA A 90 -11.46 -4.46 6.64
CA ALA A 90 -11.13 -4.63 5.24
C ALA A 90 -10.59 -6.02 4.93
N ALA A 91 -9.73 -6.58 5.79
CA ALA A 91 -9.25 -7.96 5.71
C ALA A 91 -10.41 -8.95 5.75
N SER A 92 -11.33 -8.80 6.71
CA SER A 92 -12.51 -9.65 6.83
C SER A 92 -13.40 -9.61 5.57
N ARG A 93 -13.57 -8.43 4.94
CA ARG A 93 -14.32 -8.33 3.67
C ARG A 93 -13.61 -9.06 2.53
N TYR A 94 -12.28 -8.99 2.48
CA TYR A 94 -11.50 -9.71 1.49
C TYR A 94 -11.62 -11.23 1.67
N ASP A 95 -11.46 -11.72 2.88
CA ASP A 95 -11.60 -13.15 3.21
C ASP A 95 -13.00 -13.66 2.88
N ASP A 96 -14.03 -12.88 3.21
CA ASP A 96 -15.41 -13.21 2.89
C ASP A 96 -15.65 -13.22 1.36
N PHE A 97 -15.05 -12.31 0.61
CA PHE A 97 -15.10 -12.33 -0.85
C PHE A 97 -14.49 -13.61 -1.40
N ILE A 98 -13.27 -13.97 -0.98
CA ILE A 98 -12.59 -15.18 -1.44
C ILE A 98 -13.42 -16.43 -1.10
N ARG A 99 -13.92 -16.53 0.13
CA ARG A 99 -14.74 -17.67 0.59
C ARG A 99 -16.00 -17.84 -0.25
N ARG A 100 -16.72 -16.75 -0.55
CA ARG A 100 -17.97 -16.80 -1.34
C ARG A 100 -17.75 -17.11 -2.80
N HIS A 101 -16.56 -16.90 -3.35
CA HIS A 101 -16.25 -17.12 -4.76
C HIS A 101 -15.44 -18.39 -5.02
N GLN A 102 -15.28 -19.26 -4.02
CA GLN A 102 -14.62 -20.56 -4.20
C GLN A 102 -15.33 -21.38 -5.28
N GLY A 103 -14.56 -21.95 -6.22
CA GLY A 103 -15.08 -22.73 -7.33
C GLY A 103 -15.83 -21.94 -8.42
N MET A 104 -15.88 -20.63 -8.31
CA MET A 104 -16.43 -19.73 -9.33
C MET A 104 -15.36 -19.27 -10.31
N LYS A 105 -15.75 -18.60 -11.39
CA LYS A 105 -14.83 -17.89 -12.28
C LYS A 105 -14.30 -16.65 -11.55
N VAL A 106 -13.01 -16.62 -11.25
CA VAL A 106 -12.33 -15.51 -10.56
C VAL A 106 -11.10 -15.12 -11.36
N LEU A 107 -10.89 -13.83 -11.55
CA LEU A 107 -9.64 -13.28 -12.06
C LEU A 107 -8.81 -12.75 -10.88
N PHE A 108 -7.64 -13.29 -10.69
CA PHE A 108 -6.61 -12.77 -9.79
C PHE A 108 -5.67 -11.89 -10.59
N LEU A 109 -5.89 -10.58 -10.54
CA LEU A 109 -5.11 -9.59 -11.28
C LEU A 109 -3.99 -9.01 -10.42
N GLU A 110 -2.76 -9.16 -10.87
CA GLU A 110 -1.56 -8.62 -10.25
C GLU A 110 -0.95 -7.54 -11.14
N LEU A 111 -0.72 -6.36 -10.57
CA LEU A 111 -0.17 -5.21 -11.26
C LEU A 111 1.14 -4.77 -10.60
N GLY A 112 2.27 -4.98 -11.27
CA GLY A 112 3.59 -4.50 -10.84
C GLY A 112 4.13 -5.12 -9.54
N VAL A 113 3.61 -6.26 -9.09
CA VAL A 113 4.07 -6.89 -7.84
C VAL A 113 5.41 -7.58 -8.08
N GLY A 114 6.44 -7.11 -7.38
CA GLY A 114 7.79 -7.69 -7.45
C GLY A 114 7.99 -8.86 -6.48
N TYR A 115 9.25 -9.33 -6.41
CA TYR A 115 9.65 -10.45 -5.55
C TYR A 115 10.16 -10.02 -4.16
N ASN A 116 10.08 -8.72 -3.79
CA ASN A 116 10.51 -8.28 -2.45
C ASN A 116 9.61 -8.86 -1.34
N THR A 117 8.28 -8.88 -1.58
CA THR A 117 7.29 -9.41 -0.63
C THR A 117 6.23 -10.25 -1.34
N PRO A 118 6.61 -11.32 -2.06
CA PRO A 118 5.70 -12.09 -2.91
C PRO A 118 4.65 -12.86 -2.12
N GLY A 119 4.91 -13.11 -0.83
CA GLY A 119 4.00 -13.84 0.06
C GLY A 119 2.69 -13.13 0.38
N ILE A 120 2.57 -11.84 0.07
CA ILE A 120 1.36 -11.06 0.37
C ILE A 120 0.32 -11.16 -0.76
N ILE A 121 0.74 -11.12 -2.01
CA ILE A 121 -0.16 -11.12 -3.19
C ILE A 121 0.17 -12.27 -4.13
N LYS A 122 1.41 -12.30 -4.65
CA LYS A 122 1.83 -13.21 -5.73
C LYS A 122 1.60 -14.69 -5.38
N TYR A 123 2.17 -15.17 -4.30
CA TYR A 123 2.04 -16.58 -3.90
C TYR A 123 0.61 -16.96 -3.49
N PRO A 124 -0.14 -16.16 -2.72
CA PRO A 124 -1.56 -16.42 -2.48
C PRO A 124 -2.39 -16.51 -3.75
N PHE A 125 -2.17 -15.62 -4.74
CA PHE A 125 -2.88 -15.68 -6.01
C PHE A 125 -2.56 -16.96 -6.80
N TRP A 126 -1.30 -17.36 -6.83
CA TRP A 126 -0.91 -18.63 -7.44
C TRP A 126 -1.60 -19.83 -6.78
N GLN A 127 -1.59 -19.89 -5.45
CA GLN A 127 -2.23 -20.97 -4.68
C GLN A 127 -3.75 -21.02 -4.91
N MET A 128 -4.40 -19.86 -4.88
CA MET A 128 -5.85 -19.77 -5.12
C MET A 128 -6.21 -20.13 -6.57
N THR A 129 -5.38 -19.77 -7.54
CA THR A 129 -5.57 -20.17 -8.94
C THR A 129 -5.38 -21.67 -9.11
N ALA A 130 -4.31 -22.25 -8.56
CA ALA A 130 -4.07 -23.70 -8.61
C ALA A 130 -5.21 -24.50 -7.98
N GLY A 131 -5.79 -23.99 -6.89
CA GLY A 131 -6.92 -24.63 -6.19
C GLY A 131 -8.28 -24.49 -6.85
N ASN A 132 -8.41 -23.70 -7.91
CA ASN A 132 -9.67 -23.45 -8.61
C ASN A 132 -9.51 -23.51 -10.13
N PRO A 133 -9.93 -24.61 -10.80
CA PRO A 133 -9.75 -24.78 -12.24
C PRO A 133 -10.52 -23.77 -13.10
N LYS A 134 -11.43 -22.97 -12.51
CA LYS A 134 -12.15 -21.91 -13.19
C LYS A 134 -11.54 -20.52 -12.99
N ALA A 135 -10.52 -20.42 -12.13
CA ALA A 135 -9.82 -19.15 -11.89
C ALA A 135 -8.78 -18.89 -12.98
N VAL A 136 -8.48 -17.62 -13.19
CA VAL A 136 -7.40 -17.15 -14.05
C VAL A 136 -6.51 -16.22 -13.23
N TYR A 137 -5.22 -16.43 -13.33
CA TYR A 137 -4.21 -15.50 -12.85
C TYR A 137 -3.77 -14.57 -13.98
N ALA A 138 -3.78 -13.28 -13.78
CA ALA A 138 -3.21 -12.32 -14.71
C ALA A 138 -2.14 -11.48 -14.02
N CYS A 139 -0.94 -11.45 -14.59
CA CYS A 139 0.20 -10.69 -14.13
C CYS A 139 0.64 -9.71 -15.21
N ILE A 140 0.62 -8.41 -14.87
CA ILE A 140 1.20 -7.38 -15.72
C ILE A 140 2.37 -6.78 -14.96
N ASN A 141 3.57 -6.87 -15.54
CA ASN A 141 4.78 -6.38 -14.88
C ASN A 141 5.82 -5.95 -15.92
N TYR A 142 6.63 -4.96 -15.57
CA TYR A 142 7.64 -4.41 -16.48
C TYR A 142 8.79 -5.41 -16.80
N ARG A 143 9.15 -6.29 -15.83
CA ARG A 143 10.28 -7.23 -15.97
C ARG A 143 10.04 -8.62 -15.40
N ASP A 144 9.03 -8.76 -14.54
CA ASP A 144 8.79 -9.96 -13.75
C ASP A 144 7.39 -10.55 -14.01
N ALA A 145 6.91 -10.46 -15.25
CA ALA A 145 5.62 -11.03 -15.65
C ALA A 145 5.75 -12.55 -15.81
N ALA A 146 5.61 -13.28 -14.72
CA ALA A 146 5.80 -14.72 -14.68
C ALA A 146 4.76 -15.42 -13.80
N CYS A 147 4.57 -16.72 -14.09
CA CYS A 147 3.80 -17.63 -13.25
C CYS A 147 4.51 -18.99 -13.16
N PRO A 148 4.18 -19.82 -12.16
CA PRO A 148 4.62 -21.22 -12.12
C PRO A 148 4.21 -22.01 -13.37
N THR A 149 5.03 -22.99 -13.76
CA THR A 149 4.76 -23.83 -14.93
C THR A 149 3.40 -24.53 -14.84
N GLU A 150 2.99 -24.93 -13.65
CA GLU A 150 1.72 -25.60 -13.36
C GLU A 150 0.50 -24.72 -13.64
N LEU A 151 0.67 -23.41 -13.65
CA LEU A 151 -0.40 -22.44 -13.88
C LEU A 151 -0.47 -21.91 -15.32
N GLN A 152 0.43 -22.30 -16.21
CA GLN A 152 0.51 -21.74 -17.56
C GLN A 152 -0.82 -21.80 -18.35
N ASN A 153 -1.63 -22.83 -18.14
CA ASN A 153 -2.93 -22.99 -18.79
C ASN A 153 -4.05 -22.14 -18.13
N GLN A 154 -3.78 -21.51 -16.99
CA GLN A 154 -4.70 -20.65 -16.25
C GLN A 154 -4.12 -19.25 -16.03
N ALA A 155 -3.03 -18.89 -16.72
CA ALA A 155 -2.33 -17.64 -16.52
C ALA A 155 -2.21 -16.80 -17.80
N ILE A 156 -2.24 -15.50 -17.61
CA ILE A 156 -1.94 -14.49 -18.63
C ILE A 156 -0.82 -13.62 -18.03
N CYS A 157 0.39 -13.74 -18.57
CA CYS A 157 1.53 -12.95 -18.16
C CYS A 157 1.90 -11.96 -19.26
N ILE A 158 1.84 -10.66 -18.96
CA ILE A 158 2.11 -9.59 -19.91
C ILE A 158 3.30 -8.79 -19.37
N GLU A 159 4.40 -8.82 -20.11
CA GLU A 159 5.52 -7.92 -19.85
C GLU A 159 5.26 -6.59 -20.55
N GLY A 160 5.21 -5.51 -19.76
CA GLY A 160 4.92 -4.18 -20.27
C GLY A 160 4.97 -3.09 -19.23
N ASP A 161 5.12 -1.87 -19.73
CA ASP A 161 5.02 -0.66 -18.94
C ASP A 161 3.57 -0.18 -18.91
N PHE A 162 3.02 0.08 -17.73
CA PHE A 162 1.63 0.55 -17.57
C PHE A 162 1.33 1.85 -18.30
N GLU A 163 2.33 2.71 -18.52
CA GLU A 163 2.16 3.93 -19.32
C GLU A 163 1.95 3.66 -20.81
N ARG A 164 2.19 2.42 -21.26
CA ARG A 164 2.15 2.02 -22.67
C ARG A 164 1.12 0.95 -22.99
N LEU A 165 0.40 0.48 -21.94
CA LEU A 165 -0.69 -0.48 -22.05
C LEU A 165 -2.04 0.25 -22.04
#